data_5fb6ded1adf049ca81527c864ae68ab0
#
_entry.id   5fb6ded1adf049ca81527c864ae68ab0
#
_cell.length_a   1.000
_cell.length_b   1.000
_cell.length_c   1.000
_cell.angle_alpha   90.00
_cell.angle_beta   90.00
_cell.angle_gamma   90.00
#
_symmetry.space_group_name_H-M   'P 1'
#
loop_
_entity.id
_entity.type
_entity.pdbx_description
1 polymer ?
#
loop_
_entity_poly.entity_id
_entity_poly.type
_entity_poly.pdbx_seq_one_letter_code
_entity_poly.pdbx_strand_id
1 'polypeptide(L)'
;MSRRSWLLAGLALPAFTARAADPLRVTYDGDNLHVAAPTLHFLEGRLLTRLKDGDQVAYVAQLDVLDDMRTPVVRPLRDRFVMSYALWEEKFSVTQLGSTAGGPRRAAEVASPAAAEAWCLANLTMSTQGMSPNVYYWLRLEMRTGTARDFADESKIGISIHDLIDYLGRKNTEVTHWGPLETRVRLADLPRMAGRGSRNG
;
A
#
# COMPACT_ATOMS: atom_id res chain seq x y z
N MET A 1 64.77 4.61 -36.12
CA MET A 1 64.31 4.81 -34.72
C MET A 1 62.96 5.48 -34.75
N SER A 2 61.89 4.70 -34.60
CA SER A 2 60.49 5.18 -34.70
C SER A 2 59.83 5.06 -33.33
N ARG A 3 59.42 6.23 -32.74
CA ARG A 3 58.69 6.30 -31.48
C ARG A 3 57.20 6.31 -31.80
N ARG A 4 56.52 5.20 -31.53
CA ARG A 4 55.05 5.12 -31.59
C ARG A 4 54.47 5.57 -30.24
N SER A 5 53.86 6.76 -30.21
CA SER A 5 53.11 7.26 -29.10
C SER A 5 51.71 6.66 -29.14
N TRP A 6 51.34 5.85 -28.17
CA TRP A 6 49.97 5.37 -27.96
C TRP A 6 49.21 6.39 -27.13
N LEU A 7 48.26 7.06 -27.76
CA LEU A 7 47.27 7.89 -27.07
C LEU A 7 46.18 6.96 -26.52
N LEU A 8 46.21 6.75 -25.22
CA LEU A 8 45.09 6.13 -24.49
C LEU A 8 43.97 7.19 -24.30
N ALA A 9 42.97 7.16 -25.18
CA ALA A 9 41.74 7.91 -24.99
C ALA A 9 40.91 7.22 -23.90
N GLY A 10 40.95 7.76 -22.68
CA GLY A 10 40.08 7.32 -21.57
C GLY A 10 38.63 7.66 -21.88
N LEU A 11 37.81 6.67 -22.16
CA LEU A 11 36.36 6.77 -22.20
C LEU A 11 35.85 6.97 -20.76
N ALA A 12 35.59 8.22 -20.38
CA ALA A 12 34.83 8.54 -19.17
C ALA A 12 33.34 8.19 -19.39
N LEU A 13 32.94 7.02 -18.92
CA LEU A 13 31.52 6.66 -18.86
C LEU A 13 30.86 7.56 -17.82
N PRO A 14 29.77 8.28 -18.18
CA PRO A 14 28.99 9.00 -17.17
C PRO A 14 28.39 8.00 -16.20
N ALA A 15 28.76 8.10 -14.93
CA ALA A 15 28.12 7.36 -13.86
C ALA A 15 26.66 7.86 -13.74
N PHE A 16 25.73 7.13 -14.33
CA PHE A 16 24.33 7.31 -14.03
C PHE A 16 24.14 6.94 -12.55
N THR A 17 24.08 7.93 -11.69
CA THR A 17 23.60 7.76 -10.32
C THR A 17 22.13 7.37 -10.43
N ALA A 18 21.83 6.08 -10.37
CA ALA A 18 20.47 5.60 -10.20
C ALA A 18 19.95 6.21 -8.89
N ARG A 19 19.08 7.20 -9.03
CA ARG A 19 18.35 7.78 -7.88
C ARG A 19 17.54 6.63 -7.30
N ALA A 20 17.84 6.25 -6.06
CA ALA A 20 17.05 5.24 -5.35
C ALA A 20 15.57 5.64 -5.48
N ALA A 21 14.76 4.76 -6.05
CA ALA A 21 13.33 5.04 -6.20
C ALA A 21 12.77 5.24 -4.79
N ASP A 22 12.07 6.35 -4.56
CA ASP A 22 11.41 6.61 -3.28
C ASP A 22 10.55 5.39 -2.92
N PRO A 23 10.74 4.81 -1.73
CA PRO A 23 10.03 3.59 -1.33
C PRO A 23 8.52 3.81 -1.28
N LEU A 24 8.07 5.05 -1.08
CA LEU A 24 6.67 5.46 -1.05
C LEU A 24 6.44 6.58 -2.06
N ARG A 25 5.68 6.31 -3.11
CA ARG A 25 5.24 7.30 -4.09
C ARG A 25 3.90 7.86 -3.70
N VAL A 26 3.75 9.17 -3.82
CA VAL A 26 2.52 9.88 -3.45
C VAL A 26 2.03 10.69 -4.63
N THR A 27 0.73 10.64 -4.89
CA THR A 27 0.04 11.47 -5.89
C THR A 27 -1.15 12.16 -5.23
N TYR A 28 -1.63 13.23 -5.86
CA TYR A 28 -2.68 14.08 -5.33
C TYR A 28 -3.74 14.34 -6.41
N ASP A 29 -5.02 14.19 -6.07
CA ASP A 29 -6.13 14.41 -7.02
C ASP A 29 -6.88 15.73 -6.81
N GLY A 30 -6.47 16.54 -5.84
CA GLY A 30 -7.12 17.80 -5.46
C GLY A 30 -7.74 17.73 -4.07
N ASP A 31 -8.28 16.59 -3.67
CA ASP A 31 -8.92 16.38 -2.39
C ASP A 31 -8.26 15.27 -1.56
N ASN A 32 -7.59 14.33 -2.23
CA ASN A 32 -7.05 13.15 -1.57
C ASN A 32 -5.60 12.87 -2.00
N LEU A 33 -4.87 12.26 -1.07
CA LEU A 33 -3.59 11.61 -1.32
C LEU A 33 -3.82 10.14 -1.68
N HIS A 34 -3.08 9.70 -2.68
CA HIS A 34 -2.98 8.31 -3.09
C HIS A 34 -1.54 7.85 -2.97
N VAL A 35 -1.34 6.61 -2.53
CA VAL A 35 -0.02 6.05 -2.29
C VAL A 35 0.25 4.83 -3.15
N ALA A 36 1.51 4.65 -3.50
CA ALA A 36 2.01 3.43 -4.12
C ALA A 36 3.39 3.12 -3.54
N ALA A 37 3.64 1.87 -3.22
CA ALA A 37 4.91 1.38 -2.69
C ALA A 37 5.37 0.18 -3.52
N PRO A 38 6.01 0.42 -4.69
CA PRO A 38 6.34 -0.65 -5.64
C PRO A 38 7.38 -1.65 -5.12
N THR A 39 8.09 -1.30 -4.07
CA THR A 39 9.10 -2.16 -3.42
C THR A 39 8.55 -2.88 -2.19
N LEU A 40 7.30 -2.63 -1.81
CA LEU A 40 6.66 -3.26 -0.67
C LEU A 40 5.98 -4.56 -1.12
N HIS A 41 6.56 -5.69 -0.70
CA HIS A 41 6.01 -7.01 -0.95
C HIS A 41 5.58 -7.63 0.38
N PHE A 42 4.26 -7.76 0.56
CA PHE A 42 3.68 -8.33 1.78
C PHE A 42 2.91 -9.63 1.52
N LEU A 43 2.73 -9.98 0.25
CA LEU A 43 2.08 -11.21 -0.20
C LEU A 43 3.11 -12.18 -0.77
N GLU A 44 4.05 -12.61 0.07
CA GLU A 44 5.14 -13.52 -0.32
C GLU A 44 5.37 -14.60 0.73
N GLY A 45 6.24 -15.54 0.40
CA GLY A 45 6.69 -16.61 1.28
C GLY A 45 5.53 -17.41 1.88
N ARG A 46 5.52 -17.56 3.20
CA ARG A 46 4.53 -18.36 3.95
C ARG A 46 3.09 -17.87 3.76
N LEU A 47 2.88 -16.57 3.64
CA LEU A 47 1.53 -16.00 3.48
C LEU A 47 0.95 -16.34 2.11
N LEU A 48 1.77 -16.26 1.06
CA LEU A 48 1.37 -16.65 -0.28
C LEU A 48 1.06 -18.15 -0.36
N THR A 49 1.87 -19.00 0.28
CA THR A 49 1.63 -20.45 0.36
C THR A 49 0.28 -20.72 1.04
N ARG A 50 0.01 -20.11 2.18
CA ARG A 50 -1.26 -20.25 2.89
C ARG A 50 -2.47 -19.89 2.05
N LEU A 51 -2.40 -18.78 1.30
CA LEU A 51 -3.48 -18.39 0.38
C LEU A 51 -3.71 -19.45 -0.69
N LYS A 52 -2.65 -19.98 -1.28
CA LYS A 52 -2.73 -21.06 -2.29
C LYS A 52 -3.24 -22.38 -1.72
N ASP A 53 -3.09 -22.59 -0.42
CA ASP A 53 -3.64 -23.76 0.30
C ASP A 53 -5.12 -23.55 0.69
N GLY A 54 -5.75 -22.45 0.25
CA GLY A 54 -7.16 -22.16 0.49
C GLY A 54 -7.45 -21.35 1.76
N ASP A 55 -6.41 -20.94 2.50
CA ASP A 55 -6.57 -20.05 3.66
C ASP A 55 -6.96 -18.63 3.19
N GLN A 56 -7.63 -17.88 4.07
CA GLN A 56 -7.77 -16.44 3.93
C GLN A 56 -6.70 -15.73 4.75
N VAL A 57 -6.19 -14.62 4.24
CA VAL A 57 -5.25 -13.76 4.97
C VAL A 57 -5.82 -12.36 5.08
N ALA A 58 -5.80 -11.83 6.28
CA ALA A 58 -6.24 -10.48 6.58
C ALA A 58 -5.05 -9.54 6.77
N TYR A 59 -5.18 -8.31 6.28
CA TYR A 59 -4.18 -7.25 6.41
C TYR A 59 -4.80 -5.98 6.95
N VAL A 60 -4.00 -5.22 7.68
CA VAL A 60 -4.31 -3.85 8.10
C VAL A 60 -3.24 -2.93 7.52
N ALA A 61 -3.67 -1.93 6.77
CA ALA A 61 -2.84 -0.84 6.30
C ALA A 61 -3.10 0.40 7.15
N GLN A 62 -2.05 1.08 7.57
CA GLN A 62 -2.14 2.35 8.27
C GLN A 62 -1.31 3.38 7.51
N LEU A 63 -1.94 4.54 7.23
CA LEU A 63 -1.30 5.68 6.61
C LEU A 63 -1.44 6.88 7.54
N ASP A 64 -0.30 7.43 7.96
CA ASP A 64 -0.21 8.60 8.84
C ASP A 64 0.36 9.79 8.07
N VAL A 65 -0.15 10.99 8.37
CA VAL A 65 0.44 12.27 7.96
C VAL A 65 0.92 12.97 9.21
N LEU A 66 2.22 13.23 9.27
CA LEU A 66 2.89 13.77 10.43
C LEU A 66 3.55 15.11 10.06
N ASP A 67 3.62 16.03 11.02
CA ASP A 67 4.42 17.24 10.90
C ASP A 67 5.92 16.96 11.06
N ASP A 68 6.75 18.01 11.03
CA ASP A 68 8.20 17.91 11.27
C ASP A 68 8.54 17.45 12.70
N MET A 69 7.62 17.61 13.65
CA MET A 69 7.75 17.09 15.04
C MET A 69 7.24 15.65 15.19
N ARG A 70 6.87 15.02 14.09
CA ARG A 70 6.28 13.66 14.06
C ARG A 70 4.94 13.55 14.77
N THR A 71 4.20 14.66 14.85
CA THR A 71 2.84 14.68 15.40
C THR A 71 1.82 14.48 14.28
N PRO A 72 0.78 13.64 14.47
CA PRO A 72 -0.28 13.47 13.48
C PRO A 72 -1.00 14.79 13.20
N VAL A 73 -1.07 15.21 11.93
CA VAL A 73 -1.73 16.44 11.48
C VAL A 73 -3.19 16.20 11.14
N VAL A 74 -3.47 15.03 10.57
CA VAL A 74 -4.82 14.57 10.24
C VAL A 74 -5.08 13.22 10.90
N ARG A 75 -6.36 12.82 10.96
CA ARG A 75 -6.72 11.51 11.51
C ARG A 75 -6.03 10.41 10.69
N PRO A 76 -5.32 9.46 11.32
CA PRO A 76 -4.73 8.34 10.64
C PRO A 76 -5.77 7.55 9.84
N LEU A 77 -5.42 7.21 8.60
CA LEU A 77 -6.19 6.26 7.81
C LEU A 77 -5.81 4.85 8.23
N ARG A 78 -6.81 4.04 8.57
CA ARG A 78 -6.61 2.61 8.81
C ARG A 78 -7.62 1.83 7.97
N ASP A 79 -7.12 1.10 7.01
CA ASP A 79 -7.92 0.24 6.15
C ASP A 79 -7.61 -1.24 6.37
N ARG A 80 -8.62 -2.07 6.12
CA ARG A 80 -8.56 -3.51 6.35
C ARG A 80 -8.87 -4.24 5.04
N PHE A 81 -8.06 -5.24 4.77
CA PHE A 81 -8.16 -6.05 3.56
C PHE A 81 -8.24 -7.51 3.93
N VAL A 82 -9.05 -8.25 3.20
CA VAL A 82 -9.11 -9.71 3.25
C VAL A 82 -8.76 -10.24 1.87
N MET A 83 -7.87 -11.21 1.84
CA MET A 83 -7.44 -11.87 0.61
C MET A 83 -7.74 -13.36 0.67
N SER A 84 -8.13 -13.91 -0.46
CA SER A 84 -8.27 -15.34 -0.71
C SER A 84 -7.74 -15.68 -2.10
N TYR A 85 -7.51 -16.96 -2.36
CA TYR A 85 -7.09 -17.45 -3.66
C TYR A 85 -8.11 -18.48 -4.18
N ALA A 86 -8.65 -18.19 -5.36
CA ALA A 86 -9.56 -19.09 -6.05
C ALA A 86 -8.73 -20.08 -6.88
N LEU A 87 -8.64 -21.32 -6.39
CA LEU A 87 -7.76 -22.35 -6.97
C LEU A 87 -8.12 -22.70 -8.43
N TRP A 88 -9.40 -22.70 -8.76
CA TRP A 88 -9.88 -23.08 -10.10
C TRP A 88 -9.69 -21.97 -11.14
N GLU A 89 -9.83 -20.73 -10.72
CA GLU A 89 -9.67 -19.54 -11.56
C GLU A 89 -8.24 -18.99 -11.55
N GLU A 90 -7.38 -19.54 -10.67
CA GLU A 90 -6.00 -19.09 -10.44
C GLU A 90 -5.91 -17.58 -10.18
N LYS A 91 -6.88 -17.03 -9.42
CA LYS A 91 -6.99 -15.61 -9.14
C LYS A 91 -6.97 -15.30 -7.66
N PHE A 92 -6.42 -14.14 -7.33
CA PHE A 92 -6.52 -13.56 -6.00
C PHE A 92 -7.78 -12.70 -5.93
N SER A 93 -8.63 -12.96 -4.94
CA SER A 93 -9.75 -12.10 -4.59
C SER A 93 -9.30 -11.22 -3.42
N VAL A 94 -9.45 -9.91 -3.57
CA VAL A 94 -9.08 -8.91 -2.56
C VAL A 94 -10.32 -8.11 -2.21
N THR A 95 -10.64 -8.02 -0.93
CA THR A 95 -11.77 -7.23 -0.42
C THR A 95 -11.26 -6.19 0.56
N GLN A 96 -11.53 -4.92 0.29
CA GLN A 96 -11.34 -3.80 1.22
C GLN A 96 -12.60 -3.64 2.07
N LEU A 97 -12.44 -3.61 3.38
CA LEU A 97 -13.56 -3.47 4.33
C LEU A 97 -13.78 -2.02 4.77
N GLY A 98 -12.89 -1.12 4.34
CA GLY A 98 -12.94 0.29 4.70
C GLY A 98 -12.39 0.58 6.10
N SER A 99 -12.31 1.87 6.42
CA SER A 99 -11.77 2.37 7.69
C SER A 99 -12.80 2.35 8.85
N THR A 100 -14.08 2.23 8.53
CA THR A 100 -15.18 2.20 9.50
C THR A 100 -16.06 0.97 9.29
N ALA A 101 -16.58 0.40 10.37
CA ALA A 101 -17.55 -0.68 10.32
C ALA A 101 -18.79 -0.26 9.50
N GLY A 102 -19.19 -1.09 8.53
CA GLY A 102 -20.32 -0.80 7.65
C GLY A 102 -20.04 0.20 6.52
N GLY A 103 -18.80 0.66 6.36
CA GLY A 103 -18.39 1.49 5.22
C GLY A 103 -18.47 0.75 3.88
N PRO A 104 -18.31 1.48 2.77
CA PRO A 104 -18.39 0.88 1.44
C PRO A 104 -17.28 -0.16 1.25
N ARG A 105 -17.69 -1.36 0.84
CA ARG A 105 -16.77 -2.44 0.50
C ARG A 105 -16.39 -2.35 -0.96
N ARG A 106 -15.11 -2.56 -1.25
CA ARG A 106 -14.58 -2.70 -2.61
C ARG A 106 -13.96 -4.07 -2.74
N ALA A 107 -14.16 -4.70 -3.87
CA ALA A 107 -13.55 -5.99 -4.16
C ALA A 107 -12.98 -6.01 -5.57
N ALA A 108 -11.96 -6.81 -5.78
CA ALA A 108 -11.38 -7.07 -7.09
C ALA A 108 -10.83 -8.50 -7.16
N GLU A 109 -10.81 -9.02 -8.37
CA GLU A 109 -10.08 -10.22 -8.72
C GLU A 109 -8.89 -9.86 -9.58
N VAL A 110 -7.72 -10.39 -9.23
CA VAL A 110 -6.45 -10.08 -9.90
C VAL A 110 -5.63 -11.35 -10.10
N ALA A 111 -4.80 -11.35 -11.15
CA ALA A 111 -4.10 -12.55 -11.60
C ALA A 111 -2.77 -12.81 -10.85
N SER A 112 -2.25 -11.85 -10.10
CA SER A 112 -0.93 -12.01 -9.46
C SER A 112 -0.87 -11.42 -8.06
N PRO A 113 0.05 -11.92 -7.20
CA PRO A 113 0.30 -11.34 -5.88
C PRO A 113 0.63 -9.85 -5.95
N ALA A 114 1.53 -9.45 -6.86
CA ALA A 114 1.92 -8.06 -7.04
C ALA A 114 0.73 -7.16 -7.45
N ALA A 115 -0.20 -7.66 -8.27
CA ALA A 115 -1.41 -6.93 -8.61
C ALA A 115 -2.36 -6.79 -7.42
N ALA A 116 -2.43 -7.80 -6.53
CA ALA A 116 -3.20 -7.73 -5.29
C ALA A 116 -2.62 -6.70 -4.32
N GLU A 117 -1.32 -6.69 -4.14
CA GLU A 117 -0.60 -5.69 -3.34
C GLU A 117 -0.81 -4.28 -3.87
N ALA A 118 -0.62 -4.08 -5.19
CA ALA A 118 -0.83 -2.80 -5.84
C ALA A 118 -2.29 -2.31 -5.72
N TRP A 119 -3.26 -3.21 -5.82
CA TRP A 119 -4.66 -2.87 -5.65
C TRP A 119 -4.97 -2.41 -4.23
N CYS A 120 -4.44 -3.06 -3.20
CA CYS A 120 -4.61 -2.62 -1.82
C CYS A 120 -4.11 -1.19 -1.64
N LEU A 121 -2.88 -0.91 -2.09
CA LEU A 121 -2.26 0.40 -1.94
C LEU A 121 -2.99 1.48 -2.74
N ALA A 122 -3.42 1.19 -3.98
CA ALA A 122 -4.15 2.13 -4.83
C ALA A 122 -5.52 2.51 -4.27
N ASN A 123 -6.10 1.68 -3.38
CA ASN A 123 -7.36 1.97 -2.71
C ASN A 123 -7.20 2.65 -1.34
N LEU A 124 -5.95 2.84 -0.86
CA LEU A 124 -5.69 3.69 0.29
C LEU A 124 -5.81 5.16 -0.13
N THR A 125 -6.86 5.82 0.32
CA THR A 125 -7.17 7.19 -0.05
C THR A 125 -7.32 8.03 1.21
N MET A 126 -6.49 9.04 1.38
CA MET A 126 -6.50 9.91 2.56
C MET A 126 -6.89 11.33 2.16
N SER A 127 -7.91 11.89 2.84
CA SER A 127 -8.32 13.28 2.63
C SER A 127 -7.22 14.24 3.06
N THR A 128 -7.00 15.28 2.25
CA THR A 128 -6.06 16.37 2.55
C THR A 128 -6.71 17.50 3.35
N GLN A 129 -7.95 17.34 3.76
CA GLN A 129 -8.65 18.33 4.58
C GLN A 129 -7.87 18.62 5.88
N GLY A 130 -7.54 19.87 6.10
CA GLY A 130 -6.70 20.32 7.22
C GLY A 130 -5.21 20.39 6.93
N MET A 131 -4.76 19.99 5.72
CA MET A 131 -3.37 20.14 5.29
C MET A 131 -3.17 21.44 4.51
N SER A 132 -2.06 22.14 4.79
CA SER A 132 -1.67 23.33 4.05
C SER A 132 -0.82 22.96 2.83
N PRO A 133 -1.10 23.52 1.63
CA PRO A 133 -0.40 23.13 0.39
C PRO A 133 1.11 23.38 0.42
N ASN A 134 1.55 24.39 1.16
CA ASN A 134 2.94 24.86 1.18
C ASN A 134 3.76 24.34 2.37
N VAL A 135 3.19 23.51 3.21
CA VAL A 135 3.86 22.90 4.37
C VAL A 135 4.37 21.51 4.00
N TYR A 136 5.54 21.15 4.53
CA TYR A 136 6.08 19.81 4.39
C TYR A 136 5.48 18.89 5.44
N TYR A 137 5.16 17.67 5.02
CA TYR A 137 4.64 16.61 5.87
C TYR A 137 5.44 15.32 5.65
N TRP A 138 5.47 14.48 6.67
CA TRP A 138 5.94 13.12 6.56
C TRP A 138 4.73 12.19 6.37
N LEU A 139 4.72 11.45 5.27
CA LEU A 139 3.80 10.33 5.08
C LEU A 139 4.49 9.05 5.54
N ARG A 140 3.77 8.28 6.33
CA ARG A 140 4.24 7.01 6.89
C ARG A 140 3.21 5.93 6.62
N LEU A 141 3.63 4.91 5.87
CA LEU A 141 2.83 3.73 5.55
C LEU A 141 3.34 2.53 6.31
N GLU A 142 2.44 1.86 7.01
CA GLU A 142 2.68 0.57 7.65
C GLU A 142 1.66 -0.45 7.18
N MET A 143 2.12 -1.68 6.93
CA MET A 143 1.26 -2.85 6.68
C MET A 143 1.54 -3.89 7.74
N ARG A 144 0.51 -4.62 8.15
CA ARG A 144 0.66 -5.79 9.01
C ARG A 144 -0.42 -6.83 8.73
N THR A 145 -0.17 -8.06 9.15
CA THR A 145 -1.25 -9.05 9.19
C THR A 145 -2.29 -8.64 10.22
N GLY A 146 -3.56 -8.86 9.88
CA GLY A 146 -4.69 -8.57 10.75
C GLY A 146 -4.87 -9.61 11.84
N THR A 147 -5.42 -9.18 12.96
CA THR A 147 -5.81 -10.02 14.08
C THR A 147 -7.34 -10.06 14.23
N ALA A 148 -7.86 -11.00 15.01
CA ALA A 148 -9.29 -11.08 15.29
C ALA A 148 -9.87 -9.75 15.83
N ARG A 149 -9.07 -9.00 16.61
CA ARG A 149 -9.48 -7.70 17.17
C ARG A 149 -9.69 -6.63 16.11
N ASP A 150 -8.92 -6.66 15.04
CA ASP A 150 -9.03 -5.68 13.94
C ASP A 150 -10.35 -5.82 13.17
N PHE A 151 -11.00 -6.97 13.26
CA PHE A 151 -12.22 -7.32 12.53
C PHE A 151 -13.42 -7.57 13.44
N ALA A 152 -13.29 -7.41 14.74
CA ALA A 152 -14.36 -7.72 15.71
C ALA A 152 -15.65 -6.94 15.46
N ASP A 153 -15.55 -5.68 15.00
CA ASP A 153 -16.72 -4.85 14.71
C ASP A 153 -17.46 -5.27 13.43
N GLU A 154 -16.78 -5.98 12.54
CA GLU A 154 -17.36 -6.47 11.28
C GLU A 154 -18.25 -7.70 11.45
N SER A 155 -18.09 -8.45 12.54
CA SER A 155 -18.89 -9.65 12.83
C SER A 155 -20.40 -9.37 12.94
N LYS A 156 -20.77 -8.11 13.15
CA LYS A 156 -22.17 -7.66 13.24
C LYS A 156 -22.86 -7.52 11.88
N ILE A 157 -22.13 -7.65 10.75
CA ILE A 157 -22.60 -7.19 9.43
C ILE A 157 -22.73 -8.33 8.40
N GLY A 158 -22.22 -9.55 8.66
CA GLY A 158 -22.37 -10.64 7.68
C GLY A 158 -21.63 -11.94 7.99
N ILE A 159 -22.21 -13.02 7.53
CA ILE A 159 -21.87 -14.42 7.85
C ILE A 159 -20.43 -14.80 7.44
N SER A 160 -19.89 -14.20 6.38
CA SER A 160 -18.58 -14.58 5.83
C SER A 160 -17.37 -14.10 6.66
N ILE A 161 -17.55 -13.06 7.47
CA ILE A 161 -16.45 -12.48 8.29
C ILE A 161 -16.35 -13.18 9.63
N HIS A 162 -17.43 -13.78 10.11
CA HIS A 162 -17.42 -14.55 11.36
C HIS A 162 -16.45 -15.72 11.28
N ASP A 163 -16.44 -16.43 10.17
CA ASP A 163 -15.53 -17.55 9.93
C ASP A 163 -14.06 -17.08 9.90
N LEU A 164 -13.79 -15.89 9.34
CA LEU A 164 -12.46 -15.29 9.34
C LEU A 164 -12.01 -14.91 10.75
N ILE A 165 -12.89 -14.31 11.56
CA ILE A 165 -12.60 -13.93 12.96
C ILE A 165 -12.33 -15.17 13.80
N ASP A 166 -13.14 -16.19 13.66
CA ASP A 166 -12.96 -17.47 14.33
C ASP A 166 -11.66 -18.15 13.92
N TYR A 167 -11.32 -18.11 12.63
CA TYR A 167 -10.07 -18.62 12.11
C TYR A 167 -8.85 -17.86 12.66
N LEU A 168 -8.89 -16.53 12.65
CA LEU A 168 -7.82 -15.68 13.21
C LEU A 168 -7.70 -15.85 14.74
N GLY A 169 -8.79 -16.11 15.43
CA GLY A 169 -8.81 -16.36 16.88
C GLY A 169 -8.25 -17.72 17.28
N ARG A 170 -8.47 -18.76 16.46
CA ARG A 170 -8.00 -20.14 16.73
C ARG A 170 -6.53 -20.34 16.42
N LYS A 171 -6.01 -19.71 15.36
CA LYS A 171 -4.58 -19.71 15.06
C LYS A 171 -3.96 -18.48 15.73
N ASN A 172 -3.14 -18.73 16.74
CA ASN A 172 -2.27 -17.69 17.34
C ASN A 172 -1.32 -17.19 16.23
N THR A 173 -1.83 -16.28 15.38
CA THR A 173 -1.15 -15.87 14.16
C THR A 173 -0.14 -14.81 14.56
N GLU A 174 1.13 -15.15 14.44
CA GLU A 174 2.22 -14.20 14.57
C GLU A 174 1.95 -13.00 13.66
N VAL A 175 1.95 -11.81 14.24
CA VAL A 175 1.71 -10.58 13.49
C VAL A 175 2.98 -10.22 12.74
N THR A 176 2.92 -10.29 11.43
CA THR A 176 4.00 -9.85 10.57
C THR A 176 3.79 -8.39 10.20
N HIS A 177 4.84 -7.59 10.27
CA HIS A 177 4.84 -6.16 9.96
C HIS A 177 5.74 -5.86 8.78
N TRP A 178 5.33 -4.92 7.95
CA TRP A 178 6.10 -4.34 6.85
C TRP A 178 6.10 -2.82 6.96
N GLY A 179 7.27 -2.24 6.81
CA GLY A 179 7.50 -0.80 7.01
C GLY A 179 8.04 -0.49 8.42
N PRO A 180 7.98 0.77 8.87
CA PRO A 180 7.35 1.88 8.15
C PRO A 180 8.10 2.31 6.88
N LEU A 181 7.35 2.60 5.82
CA LEU A 181 7.86 3.33 4.67
C LEU A 181 7.50 4.81 4.85
N GLU A 182 8.49 5.67 4.71
CA GLU A 182 8.30 7.09 4.93
C GLU A 182 8.78 7.90 3.73
N THR A 183 8.06 8.99 3.44
CA THR A 183 8.50 9.98 2.47
C THR A 183 8.08 11.38 2.93
N ARG A 184 8.88 12.40 2.59
CA ARG A 184 8.56 13.78 2.90
C ARG A 184 7.95 14.44 1.66
N VAL A 185 6.78 15.03 1.83
CA VAL A 185 6.00 15.61 0.74
C VAL A 185 5.51 17.00 1.08
N ARG A 186 5.28 17.81 0.05
CA ARG A 186 4.53 19.05 0.10
C ARG A 186 3.43 18.98 -0.97
N LEU A 187 2.18 19.25 -0.61
CA LEU A 187 1.05 19.07 -1.54
C LEU A 187 1.22 19.85 -2.84
N ALA A 188 1.83 21.06 -2.76
CA ALA A 188 2.08 21.90 -3.93
C ALA A 188 3.03 21.25 -4.96
N ASP A 189 3.92 20.34 -4.52
CA ASP A 189 4.93 19.68 -5.36
C ASP A 189 4.49 18.32 -5.88
N LEU A 190 3.38 17.78 -5.37
CA LEU A 190 2.94 16.45 -5.74
C LEU A 190 2.42 16.38 -7.19
N PRO A 191 2.75 15.31 -7.91
CA PRO A 191 2.17 15.08 -9.24
C PRO A 191 0.65 14.94 -9.11
N ARG A 192 -0.06 15.75 -9.90
CA ARG A 192 -1.53 15.66 -9.95
C ARG A 192 -1.95 14.48 -10.80
N MET A 193 -2.81 13.64 -10.24
CA MET A 193 -3.52 12.67 -11.07
C MET A 193 -4.46 13.44 -12.00
N ALA A 194 -4.35 13.20 -13.32
CA ALA A 194 -5.34 13.72 -14.26
C ALA A 194 -6.70 13.22 -13.79
N GLY A 195 -7.56 14.15 -13.37
CA GLY A 195 -8.90 13.82 -12.89
C GLY A 195 -9.58 12.92 -13.88
N ARG A 196 -10.12 11.82 -13.43
CA ARG A 196 -11.15 11.07 -14.18
C ARG A 196 -12.30 12.05 -14.35
N GLY A 197 -12.30 12.77 -15.50
CA GLY A 197 -13.36 13.70 -15.84
C GLY A 197 -14.68 13.02 -15.57
N SER A 198 -15.48 13.64 -14.73
CA SER A 198 -16.89 13.33 -14.55
C SER A 198 -17.52 13.33 -15.94
N ARG A 199 -17.68 12.15 -16.55
CA ARG A 199 -18.60 11.98 -17.66
C ARG A 199 -19.99 11.93 -17.04
N ASN A 200 -20.50 13.11 -16.71
CA ASN A 200 -21.93 13.35 -16.64
C ASN A 200 -22.39 13.65 -18.06
N GLY A 201 -23.08 12.73 -18.66
CA GLY A 201 -23.87 12.81 -19.87
C GLY A 201 -25.11 11.96 -19.68
#